data_7b7c898a4d1e31a0aa7f83bd2b47d24f
#
_entry.id   7b7c898a4d1e31a0aa7f83bd2b47d24f
#
_cell.length_a   1.000
_cell.length_b   1.000
_cell.length_c   1.000
_cell.angle_alpha   90.00
_cell.angle_beta   90.00
_cell.angle_gamma   90.00
#
_symmetry.space_group_name_H-M   'P 1'
#
loop_
_entity.id
_entity.type
_entity.pdbx_description
1 polymer ?
#
loop_
_entity_poly.entity_id
_entity_poly.type
_entity_poly.pdbx_seq_one_letter_code
_entity_poly.pdbx_strand_id
1 'polypeptide(L)'
;ESYGFDDNVVAAGYLHDVIEDTDFDSHDIKESFGDDVLSLVLGDSEKDKSLDWEERKRRTIEEVKELDIRHKAIVAADKISNLEDLQICIGKVDYYDFSSFNRGYDKQKWYYENIYESLIYNEENIHPMFLRLKELIDSIFNNSYDEYLEDIIFEDRRDELKELQKLHYKKKELMKLKNNFNLNTFVIEFTGTPRTGKTTLINNLKDFFKKGSYSVSIIEEFTTSDYYKNELYPSIKDLSKEEINKIIPEHVLKDLKKNLKDNKDVLIVDRCLFDRVIWMDRLYKNKGIKKKDYKEFLDKYISIIKDSIDIVVATYTDPLTSIKRDYYHNLSLETRTFLNEENVNEYNVSLLECKNNLGNNDINIGFFDTTNKSERDVSISVSNNILDVMRKKYIDEINEYLKGFIEKND
;
A
#
# COMPACT_ATOMS: atom_id res chain seq x y z
N GLU A 1 39.34 -4.38 7.26
CA GLU A 1 40.46 -4.45 6.32
C GLU A 1 40.64 -3.14 5.52
N SER A 2 39.59 -2.68 4.81
CA SER A 2 39.67 -1.52 3.92
C SER A 2 40.05 -0.21 4.60
N TYR A 3 39.88 -0.12 5.91
CA TYR A 3 40.18 1.06 6.75
C TYR A 3 41.51 0.96 7.49
N GLY A 4 42.32 -0.07 7.25
CA GLY A 4 43.70 -0.18 7.73
C GLY A 4 43.88 -0.66 9.17
N PHE A 5 42.82 -1.23 9.79
CA PHE A 5 42.92 -1.89 11.10
C PHE A 5 43.64 -3.23 10.98
N ASP A 6 44.30 -3.65 12.07
CA ASP A 6 45.03 -4.91 12.15
C ASP A 6 44.11 -6.17 12.10
N ASP A 7 44.69 -7.34 11.84
CA ASP A 7 43.98 -8.58 11.62
C ASP A 7 43.13 -9.01 12.84
N ASN A 8 43.54 -8.65 14.05
CA ASN A 8 42.79 -8.97 15.28
C ASN A 8 41.49 -8.15 15.37
N VAL A 9 41.52 -6.85 14.97
CA VAL A 9 40.31 -6.01 14.88
C VAL A 9 39.38 -6.54 13.80
N VAL A 10 39.93 -6.97 12.66
CA VAL A 10 39.14 -7.57 11.58
C VAL A 10 38.49 -8.88 12.04
N ALA A 11 39.24 -9.76 12.70
CA ALA A 11 38.71 -11.00 13.25
C ALA A 11 37.61 -10.74 14.29
N ALA A 12 37.84 -9.81 15.21
CA ALA A 12 36.85 -9.43 16.21
C ALA A 12 35.58 -8.84 15.58
N GLY A 13 35.68 -8.05 14.51
CA GLY A 13 34.53 -7.55 13.76
C GLY A 13 33.68 -8.67 13.15
N TYR A 14 34.27 -9.78 12.72
CA TYR A 14 33.50 -10.96 12.27
C TYR A 14 32.90 -11.77 13.42
N LEU A 15 33.47 -11.69 14.63
CA LEU A 15 33.08 -12.50 15.78
C LEU A 15 32.23 -11.74 16.80
N HIS A 16 31.92 -10.46 16.58
CA HIS A 16 31.32 -9.59 17.58
C HIS A 16 30.01 -10.12 18.20
N ASP A 17 29.16 -10.76 17.39
CA ASP A 17 27.88 -11.32 17.84
C ASP A 17 27.94 -12.83 18.18
N VAL A 18 29.11 -13.49 17.98
CA VAL A 18 29.21 -14.96 18.11
C VAL A 18 28.84 -15.42 19.53
N ILE A 19 29.30 -14.70 20.56
CA ILE A 19 28.97 -15.04 21.97
C ILE A 19 27.48 -14.82 22.26
N GLU A 20 26.83 -13.87 21.58
CA GLU A 20 25.44 -13.52 21.84
C GLU A 20 24.45 -14.43 21.10
N ASP A 21 24.82 -14.88 19.89
CA ASP A 21 23.92 -15.53 18.94
C ASP A 21 24.18 -17.03 18.76
N THR A 22 25.26 -17.56 19.37
CA THR A 22 25.61 -19.00 19.26
C THR A 22 25.93 -19.63 20.60
N ASP A 23 26.21 -20.97 20.61
CA ASP A 23 26.67 -21.71 21.78
C ASP A 23 28.19 -21.54 22.03
N PHE A 24 28.90 -20.75 21.24
CA PHE A 24 30.31 -20.41 21.47
C PHE A 24 30.45 -19.50 22.69
N ASP A 25 31.41 -19.83 23.55
CA ASP A 25 31.68 -18.99 24.71
C ASP A 25 33.03 -18.23 24.59
N SER A 26 33.33 -17.42 25.59
CA SER A 26 34.57 -16.64 25.64
C SER A 26 35.84 -17.52 25.66
N HIS A 27 35.75 -18.77 26.16
CA HIS A 27 36.89 -19.71 26.18
C HIS A 27 37.22 -20.19 24.77
N ASP A 28 36.19 -20.47 23.96
CA ASP A 28 36.36 -20.93 22.58
C ASP A 28 37.04 -19.85 21.71
N ILE A 29 36.65 -18.61 21.89
CA ILE A 29 37.27 -17.47 21.19
C ILE A 29 38.71 -17.28 21.64
N LYS A 30 38.97 -17.34 22.93
CA LYS A 30 40.33 -17.23 23.47
C LYS A 30 41.26 -18.33 22.96
N GLU A 31 40.78 -19.57 22.93
CA GLU A 31 41.59 -20.73 22.48
C GLU A 31 41.89 -20.64 20.98
N SER A 32 40.92 -20.16 20.17
CA SER A 32 41.03 -20.11 18.71
C SER A 32 41.75 -18.88 18.20
N PHE A 33 41.56 -17.72 18.84
CA PHE A 33 41.97 -16.39 18.30
C PHE A 33 42.83 -15.58 19.28
N GLY A 34 42.97 -16.00 20.52
CA GLY A 34 43.81 -15.37 21.53
C GLY A 34 43.11 -14.28 22.38
N ASP A 35 43.82 -13.79 23.37
CA ASP A 35 43.31 -12.84 24.39
C ASP A 35 42.95 -11.46 23.77
N ASP A 36 43.68 -11.01 22.77
CA ASP A 36 43.47 -9.72 22.17
C ASP A 36 42.14 -9.68 21.40
N VAL A 37 41.86 -10.67 20.57
CA VAL A 37 40.57 -10.80 19.88
C VAL A 37 39.41 -10.96 20.84
N LEU A 38 39.57 -11.78 21.88
CA LEU A 38 38.55 -11.94 22.93
C LEU A 38 38.25 -10.60 23.62
N SER A 39 39.28 -9.84 23.98
CA SER A 39 39.09 -8.51 24.60
C SER A 39 38.26 -7.57 23.72
N LEU A 40 38.56 -7.56 22.41
CA LEU A 40 37.85 -6.74 21.43
C LEU A 40 36.38 -7.16 21.25
N VAL A 41 36.08 -8.45 21.20
CA VAL A 41 34.71 -8.98 21.12
C VAL A 41 33.90 -8.63 22.37
N LEU A 42 34.48 -8.82 23.57
CA LEU A 42 33.79 -8.52 24.83
C LEU A 42 33.52 -7.04 25.03
N GLY A 43 34.28 -6.15 24.39
CA GLY A 43 34.09 -4.70 24.46
C GLY A 43 32.81 -4.21 23.82
N ASP A 44 32.23 -4.95 22.87
CA ASP A 44 30.99 -4.60 22.16
C ASP A 44 29.74 -5.29 22.71
N SER A 45 29.89 -6.32 23.60
CA SER A 45 28.77 -7.13 24.05
C SER A 45 27.86 -6.41 25.07
N GLU A 46 26.54 -6.44 24.84
CA GLU A 46 25.52 -5.89 25.77
C GLU A 46 25.49 -6.70 27.10
N LYS A 47 25.83 -6.06 28.21
CA LYS A 47 26.05 -6.71 29.51
C LYS A 47 24.76 -7.12 30.25
N ASP A 48 23.60 -6.47 29.98
CA ASP A 48 22.37 -6.71 30.73
C ASP A 48 21.12 -6.62 29.84
N LYS A 49 20.67 -7.78 29.36
CA LYS A 49 19.47 -7.93 28.54
C LYS A 49 18.14 -7.76 29.32
N SER A 50 18.18 -7.60 30.66
CA SER A 50 16.96 -7.41 31.50
C SER A 50 16.41 -5.99 31.47
N LEU A 51 17.21 -5.02 31.05
CA LEU A 51 16.83 -3.61 30.96
C LEU A 51 15.96 -3.32 29.73
N ASP A 52 15.18 -2.27 29.78
CA ASP A 52 14.45 -1.80 28.60
C ASP A 52 15.41 -1.35 27.49
N TRP A 53 14.89 -1.28 26.24
CA TRP A 53 15.72 -0.97 25.09
C TRP A 53 16.39 0.41 25.17
N GLU A 54 15.65 1.43 25.63
CA GLU A 54 16.15 2.80 25.74
C GLU A 54 17.30 2.89 26.75
N GLU A 55 17.17 2.23 27.88
CA GLU A 55 18.21 2.23 28.92
C GLU A 55 19.46 1.48 28.46
N ARG A 56 19.30 0.31 27.79
CA ARG A 56 20.41 -0.41 27.18
C ARG A 56 21.17 0.44 26.19
N LYS A 57 20.46 1.10 25.26
CA LYS A 57 21.09 1.95 24.24
C LYS A 57 21.76 3.18 24.83
N ARG A 58 21.22 3.78 25.89
CA ARG A 58 21.89 4.87 26.61
C ARG A 58 23.21 4.40 27.23
N ARG A 59 23.25 3.21 27.84
CA ARG A 59 24.49 2.67 28.38
C ARG A 59 25.53 2.42 27.31
N THR A 60 25.15 1.80 26.22
CA THR A 60 26.04 1.60 25.06
C THR A 60 26.61 2.92 24.58
N ILE A 61 25.78 3.97 24.39
CA ILE A 61 26.21 5.31 23.98
C ILE A 61 27.29 5.88 24.95
N GLU A 62 27.10 5.75 26.27
CA GLU A 62 28.08 6.27 27.25
C GLU A 62 29.33 5.39 27.28
N GLU A 63 29.21 4.08 27.25
CA GLU A 63 30.36 3.17 27.26
C GLU A 63 31.27 3.35 26.03
N VAL A 64 30.70 3.57 24.83
CA VAL A 64 31.46 3.77 23.58
C VAL A 64 32.37 5.02 23.65
N LYS A 65 32.03 6.04 24.41
CA LYS A 65 32.88 7.25 24.56
C LYS A 65 34.25 6.92 25.12
N GLU A 66 34.30 5.94 26.03
CA GLU A 66 35.51 5.59 26.79
C GLU A 66 36.34 4.48 26.11
N LEU A 67 35.86 3.91 25.00
CA LEU A 67 36.57 2.89 24.26
C LEU A 67 37.77 3.45 23.48
N ASP A 68 38.82 2.61 23.32
CA ASP A 68 39.91 2.94 22.43
C ASP A 68 39.49 2.78 20.93
N ILE A 69 40.32 3.27 20.04
CA ILE A 69 40.01 3.32 18.60
C ILE A 69 39.75 1.94 17.98
N ARG A 70 40.34 0.86 18.51
CA ARG A 70 40.15 -0.50 17.98
C ARG A 70 38.76 -1.03 18.34
N HIS A 71 38.31 -0.83 19.57
CA HIS A 71 36.95 -1.17 20.03
C HIS A 71 35.91 -0.30 19.33
N LYS A 72 36.13 1.03 19.23
CA LYS A 72 35.29 1.94 18.47
C LYS A 72 35.12 1.53 17.01
N ALA A 73 36.16 0.95 16.39
CA ALA A 73 36.11 0.45 15.02
C ALA A 73 35.16 -0.75 14.87
N ILE A 74 35.08 -1.65 15.85
CA ILE A 74 34.16 -2.79 15.82
C ILE A 74 32.71 -2.32 15.93
N VAL A 75 32.43 -1.43 16.89
CA VAL A 75 31.11 -0.80 17.01
C VAL A 75 30.69 -0.11 15.71
N ALA A 76 31.60 0.67 15.10
CA ALA A 76 31.33 1.33 13.84
C ALA A 76 31.09 0.34 12.68
N ALA A 77 31.84 -0.77 12.62
CA ALA A 77 31.68 -1.79 11.61
C ALA A 77 30.29 -2.44 11.64
N ASP A 78 29.84 -2.82 12.83
CA ASP A 78 28.48 -3.35 13.04
C ASP A 78 27.43 -2.33 12.58
N LYS A 79 27.54 -1.07 13.00
CA LYS A 79 26.56 -0.04 12.63
C LYS A 79 26.56 0.29 11.14
N ILE A 80 27.73 0.29 10.49
CA ILE A 80 27.87 0.44 9.03
C ILE A 80 27.19 -0.71 8.31
N SER A 81 27.46 -1.97 8.71
CA SER A 81 26.85 -3.16 8.10
C SER A 81 25.32 -3.09 8.19
N ASN A 82 24.79 -2.82 9.38
CA ASN A 82 23.37 -2.71 9.60
C ASN A 82 22.70 -1.58 8.78
N LEU A 83 23.38 -0.43 8.62
CA LEU A 83 22.85 0.67 7.84
C LEU A 83 23.00 0.43 6.32
N GLU A 84 24.04 -0.25 5.85
CA GLU A 84 24.18 -0.64 4.45
C GLU A 84 23.08 -1.64 4.04
N ASP A 85 22.80 -2.62 4.87
CA ASP A 85 21.67 -3.54 4.66
C ASP A 85 20.34 -2.79 4.64
N LEU A 86 20.15 -1.86 5.56
CA LEU A 86 18.97 -1.01 5.61
C LEU A 86 18.86 -0.13 4.34
N GLN A 87 19.95 0.47 3.88
CA GLN A 87 20.00 1.26 2.64
C GLN A 87 19.64 0.42 1.41
N ILE A 88 20.10 -0.84 1.34
CA ILE A 88 19.70 -1.79 0.29
C ILE A 88 18.21 -2.09 0.36
N CYS A 89 17.66 -2.27 1.55
CA CYS A 89 16.22 -2.50 1.74
C CYS A 89 15.39 -1.26 1.34
N ILE A 90 15.82 -0.05 1.71
CA ILE A 90 15.20 1.22 1.32
C ILE A 90 15.27 1.39 -0.20
N GLY A 91 16.39 1.09 -0.83
CA GLY A 91 16.56 1.21 -2.30
C GLY A 91 15.73 0.22 -3.13
N LYS A 92 15.23 -0.86 -2.53
CA LYS A 92 14.38 -1.87 -3.19
C LYS A 92 12.89 -1.55 -3.15
N VAL A 93 12.48 -0.60 -2.32
CA VAL A 93 11.08 -0.21 -2.10
C VAL A 93 10.96 1.31 -2.19
N ASP A 94 9.89 1.79 -2.80
CA ASP A 94 9.63 3.24 -2.90
C ASP A 94 9.36 3.91 -1.54
N TYR A 95 9.06 3.12 -0.53
CA TYR A 95 8.87 3.53 0.85
C TYR A 95 9.33 2.41 1.80
N TYR A 96 10.26 2.75 2.68
CA TYR A 96 10.71 1.83 3.72
C TYR A 96 9.98 2.09 5.03
N ASP A 97 9.25 1.09 5.50
CA ASP A 97 8.57 1.13 6.78
C ASP A 97 9.51 0.65 7.90
N PHE A 98 9.96 1.58 8.73
CA PHE A 98 10.77 1.30 9.92
C PHE A 98 10.04 0.48 11.01
N SER A 99 8.81 -0.01 10.75
CA SER A 99 8.07 -0.84 11.71
C SER A 99 8.68 -2.22 11.95
N SER A 100 9.52 -2.70 11.03
CA SER A 100 10.33 -3.89 11.26
C SER A 100 11.34 -3.71 12.41
N PHE A 101 11.68 -2.48 12.74
CA PHE A 101 12.47 -2.15 13.92
C PHE A 101 11.57 -2.02 15.15
N ASN A 102 11.97 -2.65 16.24
CA ASN A 102 11.18 -2.71 17.49
C ASN A 102 10.80 -1.34 18.09
N ARG A 103 11.40 -0.22 17.64
CA ARG A 103 11.20 1.13 18.20
C ARG A 103 10.90 2.22 17.18
N GLY A 104 10.80 1.87 15.88
CA GLY A 104 10.45 2.81 14.82
C GLY A 104 11.56 3.85 14.49
N TYR A 105 11.26 4.74 13.53
CA TYR A 105 12.22 5.67 12.92
C TYR A 105 12.93 6.59 13.92
N ASP A 106 12.16 7.35 14.75
CA ASP A 106 12.74 8.38 15.64
C ASP A 106 13.71 7.82 16.66
N LYS A 107 13.42 6.62 17.21
CA LYS A 107 14.27 5.96 18.18
C LYS A 107 15.54 5.40 17.54
N GLN A 108 15.44 4.88 16.30
CA GLN A 108 16.60 4.43 15.55
C GLN A 108 17.51 5.61 15.18
N LYS A 109 16.93 6.71 14.62
CA LYS A 109 17.65 7.94 14.34
C LYS A 109 18.41 8.42 15.56
N TRP A 110 17.71 8.59 16.71
CA TRP A 110 18.30 8.99 17.98
C TRP A 110 19.48 8.10 18.37
N TYR A 111 19.34 6.78 18.24
CA TYR A 111 20.40 5.85 18.64
C TYR A 111 21.63 5.97 17.73
N TYR A 112 21.48 5.95 16.41
CA TYR A 112 22.60 6.03 15.48
C TYR A 112 23.32 7.37 15.52
N GLU A 113 22.61 8.49 15.66
CA GLU A 113 23.21 9.80 15.83
C GLU A 113 24.05 9.89 17.12
N ASN A 114 23.55 9.41 18.23
CA ASN A 114 24.29 9.44 19.50
C ASN A 114 25.47 8.45 19.52
N ILE A 115 25.36 7.29 18.88
CA ILE A 115 26.50 6.39 18.71
C ILE A 115 27.61 7.08 17.91
N TYR A 116 27.28 7.75 16.81
CA TYR A 116 28.28 8.51 16.04
C TYR A 116 28.99 9.57 16.89
N GLU A 117 28.24 10.37 17.64
CA GLU A 117 28.82 11.38 18.54
C GLU A 117 29.73 10.73 19.62
N SER A 118 29.40 9.55 20.10
CA SER A 118 30.24 8.82 21.05
C SER A 118 31.51 8.27 20.42
N LEU A 119 31.45 7.80 19.18
CA LEU A 119 32.63 7.31 18.43
C LEU A 119 33.65 8.39 18.16
N ILE A 120 33.22 9.62 17.89
CA ILE A 120 34.11 10.76 17.63
C ILE A 120 34.49 11.55 18.92
N TYR A 121 33.94 11.17 20.07
CA TYR A 121 34.23 11.84 21.33
C TYR A 121 35.73 11.77 21.65
N ASN A 122 36.34 12.93 21.89
CA ASN A 122 37.77 13.11 22.16
C ASN A 122 38.73 12.66 21.02
N GLU A 123 38.23 12.43 19.79
CA GLU A 123 39.08 12.13 18.66
C GLU A 123 39.56 13.43 17.98
N GLU A 124 40.88 13.68 18.01
CA GLU A 124 41.46 14.87 17.34
C GLU A 124 41.36 14.77 15.82
N ASN A 125 41.41 13.55 15.28
CA ASN A 125 41.26 13.25 13.83
C ASN A 125 40.21 12.18 13.63
N ILE A 126 39.11 12.56 13.01
CA ILE A 126 38.01 11.61 12.75
C ILE A 126 38.46 10.57 11.71
N HIS A 127 38.42 9.31 12.09
CA HIS A 127 38.81 8.21 11.22
C HIS A 127 37.85 8.07 10.02
N PRO A 128 38.35 7.78 8.78
CA PRO A 128 37.50 7.66 7.57
C PRO A 128 36.30 6.70 7.73
N MET A 129 36.44 5.66 8.53
CA MET A 129 35.34 4.73 8.83
C MET A 129 34.19 5.43 9.56
N PHE A 130 34.46 6.33 10.47
CA PHE A 130 33.41 7.10 11.18
C PHE A 130 32.75 8.12 10.25
N LEU A 131 33.49 8.69 9.31
CA LEU A 131 32.91 9.54 8.25
C LEU A 131 31.94 8.74 7.38
N ARG A 132 32.30 7.50 7.03
CA ARG A 132 31.39 6.61 6.30
C ARG A 132 30.11 6.31 7.09
N LEU A 133 30.23 6.05 8.39
CA LEU A 133 29.05 5.87 9.25
C LEU A 133 28.16 7.12 9.23
N LYS A 134 28.75 8.32 9.33
CA LYS A 134 28.01 9.57 9.24
C LYS A 134 27.27 9.76 7.93
N GLU A 135 27.94 9.45 6.80
CA GLU A 135 27.29 9.48 5.48
C GLU A 135 26.05 8.57 5.41
N LEU A 136 26.15 7.35 5.97
CA LEU A 136 25.03 6.42 6.01
C LEU A 136 23.89 6.93 6.91
N ILE A 137 24.22 7.43 8.09
CA ILE A 137 23.24 8.05 8.99
C ILE A 137 22.50 9.19 8.29
N ASP A 138 23.27 10.11 7.67
CA ASP A 138 22.69 11.24 6.95
C ASP A 138 21.85 10.80 5.75
N SER A 139 22.29 9.80 5.02
CA SER A 139 21.54 9.29 3.87
C SER A 139 20.21 8.59 4.25
N ILE A 140 20.13 8.03 5.46
CA ILE A 140 18.98 7.24 5.91
C ILE A 140 18.05 8.06 6.81
N PHE A 141 18.62 8.84 7.72
CA PHE A 141 17.87 9.53 8.77
C PHE A 141 17.86 11.05 8.65
N ASN A 142 18.85 11.64 7.97
CA ASN A 142 18.99 13.08 7.79
C ASN A 142 18.97 13.45 6.32
N ASN A 143 18.54 12.52 5.47
CA ASN A 143 18.21 12.90 4.12
C ASN A 143 17.04 13.89 4.25
N SER A 144 17.37 15.16 4.16
CA SER A 144 16.47 16.29 4.11
C SER A 144 15.50 16.23 2.93
N TYR A 145 15.43 15.05 2.28
CA TYR A 145 14.48 14.83 1.20
C TYR A 145 13.04 14.95 1.72
N ASP A 146 12.77 14.53 2.97
CA ASP A 146 11.46 14.71 3.58
C ASP A 146 11.27 16.16 4.05
N GLU A 147 12.23 16.79 4.73
CA GLU A 147 12.19 18.22 5.07
C GLU A 147 12.26 19.11 3.82
N TYR A 148 13.11 18.77 2.84
CA TYR A 148 13.25 19.52 1.59
C TYR A 148 12.04 19.33 0.69
N LEU A 149 11.43 18.14 0.67
CA LEU A 149 10.16 17.89 -0.02
C LEU A 149 8.99 18.49 0.76
N GLU A 150 9.00 18.43 2.10
CA GLU A 150 8.02 19.11 2.93
C GLU A 150 8.06 20.63 2.72
N ASP A 151 9.23 21.23 2.72
CA ASP A 151 9.38 22.67 2.55
C ASP A 151 9.12 23.12 1.10
N ILE A 152 9.59 22.40 0.08
CA ILE A 152 9.45 22.83 -1.32
C ILE A 152 8.13 22.37 -1.95
N ILE A 153 7.67 21.16 -1.68
CA ILE A 153 6.46 20.61 -2.31
C ILE A 153 5.22 20.88 -1.48
N PHE A 154 5.36 21.01 -0.16
CA PHE A 154 4.22 21.12 0.77
C PHE A 154 4.15 22.43 1.54
N GLU A 155 5.02 23.43 1.23
CA GLU A 155 4.95 24.74 1.88
C GLU A 155 3.53 25.32 1.80
N ASP A 156 2.84 25.12 0.66
CA ASP A 156 1.44 25.51 0.43
C ASP A 156 0.41 24.39 0.67
N ARG A 157 0.83 23.16 1.07
CA ARG A 157 -0.04 21.96 1.10
C ARG A 157 0.11 21.11 2.35
N ARG A 158 0.42 21.70 3.49
CA ARG A 158 0.59 20.98 4.78
C ARG A 158 -0.61 20.13 5.18
N ASP A 159 -1.81 20.53 4.82
CA ASP A 159 -3.01 19.75 5.12
C ASP A 159 -3.12 18.51 4.24
N GLU A 160 -2.65 18.57 2.99
CA GLU A 160 -2.56 17.41 2.11
C GLU A 160 -1.57 16.37 2.63
N LEU A 161 -0.41 16.81 3.11
CA LEU A 161 0.58 15.92 3.72
C LEU A 161 0.01 15.17 4.93
N LYS A 162 -0.71 15.88 5.82
CA LYS A 162 -1.39 15.25 6.96
C LYS A 162 -2.41 14.20 6.53
N GLU A 163 -3.17 14.47 5.47
CA GLU A 163 -4.13 13.50 4.93
C GLU A 163 -3.43 12.27 4.33
N LEU A 164 -2.29 12.44 3.65
CA LEU A 164 -1.48 11.34 3.14
C LEU A 164 -0.88 10.50 4.27
N GLN A 165 -0.37 11.14 5.32
CA GLN A 165 0.16 10.45 6.51
C GLN A 165 -0.93 9.62 7.20
N LYS A 166 -2.14 10.19 7.39
CA LYS A 166 -3.29 9.46 7.93
C LYS A 166 -3.67 8.27 7.06
N LEU A 167 -3.70 8.48 5.75
CA LEU A 167 -4.03 7.43 4.78
C LEU A 167 -3.03 6.29 4.85
N HIS A 168 -1.74 6.62 4.93
CA HIS A 168 -0.66 5.64 5.05
C HIS A 168 -0.77 4.85 6.35
N TYR A 169 -1.01 5.53 7.48
CA TYR A 169 -1.19 4.89 8.78
C TYR A 169 -2.39 3.94 8.80
N LYS A 170 -3.56 4.37 8.27
CA LYS A 170 -4.75 3.50 8.13
C LYS A 170 -4.43 2.23 7.34
N LYS A 171 -3.76 2.37 6.18
CA LYS A 171 -3.37 1.23 5.34
C LYS A 171 -2.48 0.23 6.10
N LYS A 172 -1.49 0.73 6.82
CA LYS A 172 -0.57 -0.08 7.62
C LYS A 172 -1.29 -0.85 8.73
N GLU A 173 -2.22 -0.22 9.46
CA GLU A 173 -3.02 -0.89 10.47
C GLU A 173 -3.87 -2.01 9.88
N LEU A 174 -4.54 -1.75 8.75
CA LEU A 174 -5.33 -2.75 8.06
C LEU A 174 -4.51 -3.94 7.58
N MET A 175 -3.27 -3.71 7.12
CA MET A 175 -2.35 -4.78 6.75
C MET A 175 -1.95 -5.64 7.94
N LYS A 176 -1.75 -5.05 9.14
CA LYS A 176 -1.52 -5.82 10.37
C LYS A 176 -2.72 -6.73 10.71
N LEU A 177 -3.94 -6.20 10.60
CA LEU A 177 -5.15 -7.01 10.79
C LEU A 177 -5.21 -8.16 9.79
N LYS A 178 -4.95 -7.88 8.51
CA LYS A 178 -4.93 -8.89 7.45
C LYS A 178 -3.91 -10.00 7.71
N ASN A 179 -2.72 -9.65 8.18
CA ASN A 179 -1.65 -10.62 8.46
C ASN A 179 -1.94 -11.48 9.71
N ASN A 180 -2.63 -10.91 10.70
CA ASN A 180 -2.96 -11.60 11.94
C ASN A 180 -4.21 -12.50 11.83
N PHE A 181 -5.10 -12.19 10.89
CA PHE A 181 -6.34 -12.91 10.65
C PHE A 181 -6.41 -13.27 9.17
N ASN A 182 -6.81 -14.49 8.84
CA ASN A 182 -6.97 -14.93 7.44
C ASN A 182 -8.26 -14.32 6.85
N LEU A 183 -8.22 -13.01 6.58
CA LEU A 183 -9.36 -12.25 6.09
C LEU A 183 -9.57 -12.45 4.58
N ASN A 184 -10.81 -12.31 4.13
CA ASN A 184 -11.18 -12.50 2.73
C ASN A 184 -10.63 -11.41 1.82
N THR A 185 -10.58 -11.69 0.51
CA THR A 185 -10.25 -10.70 -0.53
C THR A 185 -11.17 -9.48 -0.41
N PHE A 186 -10.59 -8.28 -0.47
CA PHE A 186 -11.35 -7.04 -0.54
C PHE A 186 -11.57 -6.64 -2.01
N VAL A 187 -12.83 -6.53 -2.41
CA VAL A 187 -13.24 -6.33 -3.81
C VAL A 187 -13.74 -4.91 -4.04
N ILE A 188 -13.12 -4.22 -5.00
CA ILE A 188 -13.41 -2.83 -5.36
C ILE A 188 -13.89 -2.78 -6.82
N GLU A 189 -15.13 -2.37 -7.07
CA GLU A 189 -15.59 -2.07 -8.42
C GLU A 189 -15.46 -0.58 -8.73
N PHE A 190 -14.79 -0.24 -9.83
CA PHE A 190 -14.81 1.11 -10.39
C PHE A 190 -15.85 1.22 -11.48
N THR A 191 -16.70 2.25 -11.39
CA THR A 191 -17.66 2.59 -12.44
C THR A 191 -17.72 4.11 -12.64
N GLY A 192 -18.39 4.55 -13.64
CA GLY A 192 -18.64 6.00 -13.85
C GLY A 192 -18.49 6.48 -15.29
N THR A 193 -18.69 7.76 -15.44
CA THR A 193 -18.67 8.47 -16.70
C THR A 193 -17.35 8.29 -17.46
N PRO A 194 -17.32 8.29 -18.78
CA PRO A 194 -16.07 8.34 -19.53
C PRO A 194 -15.22 9.55 -19.15
N ARG A 195 -13.89 9.39 -19.19
CA ARG A 195 -12.90 10.47 -18.93
C ARG A 195 -12.94 11.11 -17.54
N THR A 196 -13.46 10.41 -16.56
CA THR A 196 -13.37 10.81 -15.13
C THR A 196 -12.04 10.46 -14.48
N GLY A 197 -11.11 9.82 -15.20
CA GLY A 197 -9.82 9.41 -14.66
C GLY A 197 -9.83 8.03 -13.96
N LYS A 198 -10.85 7.16 -14.21
CA LYS A 198 -10.94 5.82 -13.60
C LYS A 198 -9.66 4.99 -13.72
N THR A 199 -9.12 4.88 -14.93
CA THR A 199 -7.90 4.10 -15.19
C THR A 199 -6.71 4.62 -14.39
N THR A 200 -6.57 5.93 -14.28
CA THR A 200 -5.54 6.58 -13.48
C THR A 200 -5.73 6.27 -11.99
N LEU A 201 -6.97 6.40 -11.48
CA LEU A 201 -7.30 6.06 -10.09
C LEU A 201 -7.04 4.58 -9.77
N ILE A 202 -7.39 3.67 -10.69
CA ILE A 202 -7.13 2.23 -10.56
C ILE A 202 -5.62 1.97 -10.44
N ASN A 203 -4.81 2.60 -11.29
CA ASN A 203 -3.36 2.43 -11.27
C ASN A 203 -2.74 3.03 -9.99
N ASN A 204 -3.14 4.24 -9.61
CA ASN A 204 -2.69 4.88 -8.37
C ASN A 204 -3.05 4.03 -7.14
N LEU A 205 -4.26 3.48 -7.09
CA LEU A 205 -4.72 2.63 -6.00
C LEU A 205 -3.97 1.29 -5.98
N LYS A 206 -3.74 0.67 -7.14
CA LYS A 206 -2.91 -0.53 -7.26
C LYS A 206 -1.52 -0.31 -6.66
N ASP A 207 -0.86 0.79 -7.06
CA ASP A 207 0.48 1.12 -6.58
C ASP A 207 0.46 1.46 -5.09
N PHE A 208 -0.54 2.20 -4.63
CA PHE A 208 -0.76 2.49 -3.22
C PHE A 208 -0.87 1.23 -2.35
N PHE A 209 -1.62 0.22 -2.79
CA PHE A 209 -1.74 -1.04 -2.06
C PHE A 209 -0.47 -1.89 -2.17
N LYS A 210 0.13 -2.01 -3.36
CA LYS A 210 1.39 -2.76 -3.55
C LYS A 210 2.53 -2.22 -2.69
N LYS A 211 2.68 -0.90 -2.60
CA LYS A 211 3.64 -0.24 -1.69
C LYS A 211 3.36 -0.53 -0.20
N GLY A 212 2.18 -0.99 0.15
CA GLY A 212 1.81 -1.48 1.48
C GLY A 212 1.88 -3.00 1.63
N SER A 213 2.57 -3.69 0.73
CA SER A 213 2.75 -5.16 0.72
C SER A 213 1.47 -5.97 0.48
N TYR A 214 0.39 -5.34 0.00
CA TYR A 214 -0.81 -6.06 -0.41
C TYR A 214 -0.60 -6.76 -1.75
N SER A 215 -1.07 -7.99 -1.86
CA SER A 215 -1.20 -8.66 -3.15
C SER A 215 -2.45 -8.13 -3.87
N VAL A 216 -2.26 -7.56 -5.06
CA VAL A 216 -3.33 -6.88 -5.81
C VAL A 216 -3.49 -7.52 -7.19
N SER A 217 -4.72 -7.83 -7.58
CA SER A 217 -5.06 -8.13 -8.96
C SER A 217 -6.08 -7.13 -9.51
N ILE A 218 -6.08 -6.99 -10.84
CA ILE A 218 -6.99 -6.11 -11.58
C ILE A 218 -7.71 -6.94 -12.62
N ILE A 219 -9.04 -6.78 -12.69
CA ILE A 219 -9.85 -7.23 -13.83
C ILE A 219 -10.15 -5.99 -14.67
N GLU A 220 -9.66 -5.97 -15.91
CA GLU A 220 -9.93 -4.91 -16.86
C GLU A 220 -11.39 -4.92 -17.32
N GLU A 221 -11.88 -3.80 -17.88
CA GLU A 221 -13.23 -3.72 -18.42
C GLU A 221 -13.51 -4.85 -19.40
N PHE A 222 -14.51 -5.68 -19.08
CA PHE A 222 -14.84 -6.89 -19.85
C PHE A 222 -15.03 -6.63 -21.34
N THR A 223 -15.68 -5.52 -21.70
CA THR A 223 -15.96 -5.15 -23.10
C THR A 223 -14.72 -4.71 -23.89
N THR A 224 -13.59 -4.53 -23.23
CA THR A 224 -12.30 -4.25 -23.88
C THR A 224 -11.44 -5.49 -24.07
N SER A 225 -11.80 -6.61 -23.46
CA SER A 225 -11.06 -7.88 -23.53
C SER A 225 -11.03 -8.47 -24.93
N ASP A 226 -9.98 -9.21 -25.26
CA ASP A 226 -9.84 -9.91 -26.53
C ASP A 226 -10.94 -10.96 -26.71
N TYR A 227 -11.32 -11.66 -25.63
CA TYR A 227 -12.43 -12.60 -25.65
C TYR A 227 -13.74 -11.93 -26.06
N TYR A 228 -14.07 -10.78 -25.45
CA TYR A 228 -15.28 -10.05 -25.83
C TYR A 228 -15.24 -9.62 -27.30
N LYS A 229 -14.16 -8.98 -27.73
CA LYS A 229 -14.02 -8.43 -29.09
C LYS A 229 -14.02 -9.48 -30.19
N ASN A 230 -13.29 -10.59 -29.97
CA ASN A 230 -12.99 -11.54 -31.02
C ASN A 230 -13.92 -12.77 -31.01
N GLU A 231 -14.52 -13.09 -29.87
CA GLU A 231 -15.34 -14.32 -29.75
C GLU A 231 -16.78 -13.99 -29.37
N LEU A 232 -17.03 -13.30 -28.27
CA LEU A 232 -18.39 -13.08 -27.78
C LEU A 232 -19.16 -12.06 -28.63
N TYR A 233 -18.60 -10.84 -28.82
CA TYR A 233 -19.32 -9.77 -29.53
C TYR A 233 -19.74 -10.17 -30.95
N PRO A 234 -18.91 -10.82 -31.78
CA PRO A 234 -19.35 -11.30 -33.10
C PRO A 234 -20.56 -12.23 -33.05
N SER A 235 -20.72 -13.00 -31.97
CA SER A 235 -21.86 -13.96 -31.83
C SER A 235 -23.15 -13.30 -31.32
N ILE A 236 -23.07 -12.12 -30.71
CA ILE A 236 -24.21 -11.42 -30.09
C ILE A 236 -24.55 -10.08 -30.74
N LYS A 237 -23.72 -9.57 -31.66
CA LYS A 237 -23.85 -8.20 -32.22
C LYS A 237 -25.20 -7.94 -32.90
N ASP A 238 -25.86 -8.98 -33.41
CA ASP A 238 -27.14 -8.87 -34.09
C ASP A 238 -28.35 -9.03 -33.16
N LEU A 239 -28.08 -9.27 -31.86
CA LEU A 239 -29.11 -9.29 -30.81
C LEU A 239 -29.55 -7.87 -30.43
N SER A 240 -30.74 -7.79 -29.82
CA SER A 240 -31.21 -6.53 -29.25
C SER A 240 -30.30 -6.05 -28.10
N LYS A 241 -30.29 -4.72 -27.85
CA LYS A 241 -29.56 -4.16 -26.71
C LYS A 241 -29.99 -4.78 -25.38
N GLU A 242 -31.26 -5.17 -25.23
CA GLU A 242 -31.79 -5.86 -24.07
C GLU A 242 -31.11 -7.22 -23.88
N GLU A 243 -31.07 -8.04 -24.93
CA GLU A 243 -30.46 -9.38 -24.89
C GLU A 243 -28.96 -9.29 -24.61
N ILE A 244 -28.23 -8.40 -25.28
CA ILE A 244 -26.80 -8.17 -25.04
C ILE A 244 -26.55 -7.80 -23.56
N ASN A 245 -27.37 -6.90 -22.98
CA ASN A 245 -27.23 -6.49 -21.57
C ASN A 245 -27.70 -7.55 -20.56
N LYS A 246 -28.35 -8.62 -20.99
CA LYS A 246 -28.60 -9.82 -20.17
C LYS A 246 -27.45 -10.84 -20.24
N ILE A 247 -26.76 -10.94 -21.38
CA ILE A 247 -25.65 -11.88 -21.60
C ILE A 247 -24.35 -11.41 -20.94
N ILE A 248 -23.97 -10.15 -21.12
CA ILE A 248 -22.70 -9.61 -20.61
C ILE A 248 -22.53 -9.83 -19.09
N PRO A 249 -23.51 -9.55 -18.20
CA PRO A 249 -23.38 -9.76 -16.78
C PRO A 249 -23.04 -11.18 -16.36
N GLU A 250 -23.50 -12.20 -17.10
CA GLU A 250 -23.17 -13.61 -16.82
C GLU A 250 -21.67 -13.88 -17.02
N HIS A 251 -21.10 -13.32 -18.09
CA HIS A 251 -19.68 -13.47 -18.37
C HIS A 251 -18.82 -12.68 -17.37
N VAL A 252 -19.23 -11.47 -17.04
CA VAL A 252 -18.57 -10.63 -16.01
C VAL A 252 -18.57 -11.35 -14.66
N LEU A 253 -19.71 -11.94 -14.25
CA LEU A 253 -19.81 -12.71 -13.01
C LEU A 253 -18.91 -13.95 -13.02
N LYS A 254 -18.83 -14.66 -14.16
CA LYS A 254 -17.94 -15.82 -14.31
C LYS A 254 -16.48 -15.42 -14.14
N ASP A 255 -16.09 -14.30 -14.73
CA ASP A 255 -14.73 -13.77 -14.65
C ASP A 255 -14.40 -13.31 -13.23
N LEU A 256 -15.29 -12.59 -12.57
CA LEU A 256 -15.16 -12.21 -11.16
C LEU A 256 -14.95 -13.45 -10.26
N LYS A 257 -15.80 -14.46 -10.38
CA LYS A 257 -15.70 -15.70 -9.60
C LYS A 257 -14.41 -16.48 -9.86
N LYS A 258 -13.88 -16.41 -11.06
CA LYS A 258 -12.58 -17.02 -11.39
C LYS A 258 -11.45 -16.32 -10.65
N ASN A 259 -11.40 -14.99 -10.70
CA ASN A 259 -10.33 -14.19 -10.09
C ASN A 259 -10.38 -14.20 -8.55
N LEU A 260 -11.56 -14.36 -7.94
CA LEU A 260 -11.68 -14.51 -6.47
C LEU A 260 -10.98 -15.77 -5.94
N LYS A 261 -10.80 -16.81 -6.78
CA LYS A 261 -10.07 -18.04 -6.38
C LYS A 261 -8.57 -17.84 -6.22
N ASP A 262 -8.01 -16.76 -6.78
CA ASP A 262 -6.58 -16.44 -6.69
C ASP A 262 -6.19 -15.92 -5.31
N ASN A 263 -7.16 -15.71 -4.42
CA ASN A 263 -7.00 -15.32 -3.01
C ASN A 263 -6.02 -14.15 -2.81
N LYS A 264 -6.16 -13.10 -3.62
CA LYS A 264 -5.41 -11.86 -3.46
C LYS A 264 -5.99 -11.03 -2.30
N ASP A 265 -5.18 -10.16 -1.70
CA ASP A 265 -5.67 -9.29 -0.63
C ASP A 265 -6.68 -8.28 -1.15
N VAL A 266 -6.42 -7.72 -2.34
CA VAL A 266 -7.28 -6.74 -3.01
C VAL A 266 -7.52 -7.12 -4.46
N LEU A 267 -8.78 -7.11 -4.86
CA LEU A 267 -9.23 -7.27 -6.24
C LEU A 267 -9.89 -5.98 -6.71
N ILE A 268 -9.31 -5.34 -7.72
CA ILE A 268 -9.86 -4.13 -8.36
C ILE A 268 -10.50 -4.53 -9.68
N VAL A 269 -11.74 -4.10 -9.91
CA VAL A 269 -12.49 -4.45 -11.13
C VAL A 269 -12.93 -3.18 -11.84
N ASP A 270 -12.52 -2.99 -13.10
CA ASP A 270 -12.98 -1.89 -13.93
C ASP A 270 -14.29 -2.27 -14.62
N ARG A 271 -15.41 -1.67 -14.20
CA ARG A 271 -16.76 -1.90 -14.69
C ARG A 271 -17.23 -3.36 -14.54
N CYS A 272 -17.76 -3.69 -13.39
CA CYS A 272 -18.30 -5.00 -13.08
C CYS A 272 -19.84 -5.04 -13.15
N LEU A 273 -20.44 -5.68 -12.17
CA LEU A 273 -21.89 -5.93 -12.12
C LEU A 273 -22.69 -4.66 -11.83
N PHE A 274 -22.18 -3.75 -11.00
CA PHE A 274 -22.87 -2.50 -10.71
C PHE A 274 -22.95 -1.58 -11.94
N ASP A 275 -21.90 -1.54 -12.75
CA ASP A 275 -21.94 -0.82 -14.04
C ASP A 275 -23.06 -1.37 -14.95
N ARG A 276 -23.33 -2.69 -14.90
CA ARG A 276 -24.44 -3.30 -15.67
C ARG A 276 -25.81 -2.87 -15.15
N VAL A 277 -25.96 -2.65 -13.84
CA VAL A 277 -27.18 -2.09 -13.26
C VAL A 277 -27.46 -0.69 -13.80
N ILE A 278 -26.43 0.16 -13.93
CA ILE A 278 -26.57 1.52 -14.52
C ILE A 278 -27.03 1.44 -15.97
N TRP A 279 -26.44 0.54 -16.77
CA TRP A 279 -26.83 0.35 -18.17
C TRP A 279 -28.28 -0.16 -18.31
N MET A 280 -28.72 -1.07 -17.44
CA MET A 280 -30.10 -1.57 -17.41
C MET A 280 -31.08 -0.46 -16.99
N ASP A 281 -30.71 0.40 -16.02
CA ASP A 281 -31.52 1.55 -15.62
C ASP A 281 -31.73 2.53 -16.79
N ARG A 282 -30.65 2.82 -17.54
CA ARG A 282 -30.75 3.64 -18.75
C ARG A 282 -31.67 3.03 -19.81
N LEU A 283 -31.56 1.72 -20.07
CA LEU A 283 -32.44 1.04 -21.00
C LEU A 283 -33.90 1.11 -20.56
N TYR A 284 -34.16 0.96 -19.26
CA TYR A 284 -35.51 1.09 -18.72
C TYR A 284 -36.05 2.52 -18.87
N LYS A 285 -35.28 3.53 -18.52
CA LYS A 285 -35.67 4.96 -18.67
C LYS A 285 -35.95 5.32 -20.12
N ASN A 286 -35.16 4.81 -21.05
CA ASN A 286 -35.32 5.01 -22.48
C ASN A 286 -36.39 4.06 -23.12
N LYS A 287 -37.21 3.38 -22.28
CA LYS A 287 -38.25 2.45 -22.72
C LYS A 287 -37.76 1.31 -23.61
N GLY A 288 -36.46 0.99 -23.51
CA GLY A 288 -35.83 -0.13 -24.22
C GLY A 288 -36.15 -1.50 -23.61
N ILE A 289 -36.61 -1.54 -22.35
CA ILE A 289 -37.02 -2.76 -21.64
C ILE A 289 -38.29 -2.52 -20.82
N LYS A 290 -39.00 -3.60 -20.51
CA LYS A 290 -40.21 -3.54 -19.68
C LYS A 290 -39.83 -3.46 -18.19
N LYS A 291 -40.71 -2.86 -17.37
CA LYS A 291 -40.52 -2.75 -15.92
C LYS A 291 -40.32 -4.11 -15.25
N LYS A 292 -40.98 -5.15 -15.74
CA LYS A 292 -40.86 -6.52 -15.22
C LYS A 292 -39.42 -7.03 -15.39
N ASP A 293 -38.87 -6.93 -16.61
CA ASP A 293 -37.54 -7.42 -16.95
C ASP A 293 -36.45 -6.66 -16.19
N TYR A 294 -36.64 -5.33 -16.03
CA TYR A 294 -35.74 -4.50 -15.23
C TYR A 294 -35.75 -4.93 -13.76
N LYS A 295 -36.93 -5.19 -13.16
CA LYS A 295 -37.05 -5.64 -11.78
C LYS A 295 -36.41 -7.01 -11.58
N GLU A 296 -36.68 -7.98 -12.47
CA GLU A 296 -36.08 -9.30 -12.41
C GLU A 296 -34.54 -9.24 -12.48
N PHE A 297 -34.01 -8.32 -13.30
CA PHE A 297 -32.57 -8.07 -13.38
C PHE A 297 -32.01 -7.54 -12.06
N LEU A 298 -32.64 -6.54 -11.47
CA LEU A 298 -32.26 -5.97 -10.17
C LEU A 298 -32.30 -7.02 -9.07
N ASP A 299 -33.41 -7.76 -8.95
CA ASP A 299 -33.60 -8.79 -7.92
C ASP A 299 -32.51 -9.86 -8.00
N LYS A 300 -32.07 -10.22 -9.22
CA LYS A 300 -30.97 -11.17 -9.43
C LYS A 300 -29.60 -10.64 -9.05
N TYR A 301 -29.23 -9.44 -9.54
CA TYR A 301 -27.85 -8.97 -9.46
C TYR A 301 -27.52 -8.17 -8.20
N ILE A 302 -28.50 -7.53 -7.53
CA ILE A 302 -28.24 -6.76 -6.32
C ILE A 302 -27.71 -7.64 -5.19
N SER A 303 -28.32 -8.82 -4.99
CA SER A 303 -27.81 -9.77 -3.97
C SER A 303 -26.39 -10.20 -4.28
N ILE A 304 -26.11 -10.53 -5.54
CA ILE A 304 -24.78 -10.96 -5.98
C ILE A 304 -23.74 -9.84 -5.79
N ILE A 305 -24.09 -8.59 -6.11
CA ILE A 305 -23.23 -7.43 -5.89
C ILE A 305 -22.89 -7.28 -4.41
N LYS A 306 -23.92 -7.34 -3.55
CA LYS A 306 -23.76 -7.24 -2.10
C LYS A 306 -22.83 -8.31 -1.53
N ASP A 307 -22.93 -9.54 -2.06
CA ASP A 307 -22.14 -10.68 -1.59
C ASP A 307 -20.72 -10.74 -2.16
N SER A 308 -20.47 -10.04 -3.28
CA SER A 308 -19.22 -10.20 -4.05
C SER A 308 -18.39 -8.93 -4.18
N ILE A 309 -18.95 -7.75 -3.89
CA ILE A 309 -18.28 -6.44 -4.07
C ILE A 309 -18.40 -5.67 -2.76
N ASP A 310 -17.26 -5.35 -2.16
CA ASP A 310 -17.22 -4.67 -0.87
C ASP A 310 -17.48 -3.17 -0.98
N ILE A 311 -17.02 -2.57 -2.08
CA ILE A 311 -17.26 -1.15 -2.37
C ILE A 311 -17.34 -0.89 -3.87
N VAL A 312 -18.27 -0.03 -4.27
CA VAL A 312 -18.33 0.57 -5.60
C VAL A 312 -17.80 2.01 -5.54
N VAL A 313 -16.78 2.30 -6.33
CA VAL A 313 -16.24 3.64 -6.56
C VAL A 313 -16.87 4.22 -7.82
N ALA A 314 -17.83 5.10 -7.65
CA ALA A 314 -18.59 5.71 -8.73
C ALA A 314 -18.05 7.13 -9.02
N THR A 315 -17.35 7.29 -10.14
CA THR A 315 -16.79 8.57 -10.55
C THR A 315 -17.66 9.24 -11.61
N TYR A 316 -17.89 10.52 -11.47
CA TYR A 316 -18.62 11.31 -12.47
C TYR A 316 -17.98 12.69 -12.71
N THR A 317 -18.34 13.32 -13.79
CA THR A 317 -17.94 14.69 -14.14
C THR A 317 -19.02 15.32 -14.99
N ASP A 318 -19.06 16.65 -15.07
CA ASP A 318 -19.97 17.31 -15.99
C ASP A 318 -19.66 16.93 -17.46
N PRO A 319 -20.69 16.97 -18.35
CA PRO A 319 -20.53 16.53 -19.72
C PRO A 319 -19.44 17.28 -20.49
N LEU A 320 -19.36 18.60 -20.33
CA LEU A 320 -18.39 19.43 -21.06
C LEU A 320 -16.95 19.11 -20.64
N THR A 321 -16.72 18.89 -19.35
CA THR A 321 -15.41 18.47 -18.83
C THR A 321 -15.02 17.09 -19.37
N SER A 322 -15.96 16.14 -19.43
CA SER A 322 -15.74 14.82 -20.03
C SER A 322 -15.31 14.93 -21.50
N ILE A 323 -16.02 15.74 -22.29
CA ILE A 323 -15.74 15.96 -23.71
C ILE A 323 -14.39 16.67 -23.89
N LYS A 324 -14.10 17.72 -23.11
CA LYS A 324 -12.81 18.43 -23.14
C LYS A 324 -11.64 17.49 -22.83
N ARG A 325 -11.76 16.68 -21.79
CA ARG A 325 -10.72 15.70 -21.41
C ARG A 325 -10.51 14.67 -22.52
N ASP A 326 -11.56 14.23 -23.22
CA ASP A 326 -11.42 13.32 -24.35
C ASP A 326 -10.68 13.98 -25.51
N TYR A 327 -11.02 15.22 -25.85
CA TYR A 327 -10.36 15.99 -26.89
C TYR A 327 -8.86 16.16 -26.62
N TYR A 328 -8.48 16.56 -25.39
CA TYR A 328 -7.07 16.73 -25.03
C TYR A 328 -6.28 15.42 -24.97
N HIS A 329 -6.95 14.31 -24.75
CA HIS A 329 -6.30 13.01 -24.67
C HIS A 329 -6.19 12.31 -26.03
N ASN A 330 -7.11 12.57 -26.94
CA ASN A 330 -7.11 11.98 -28.28
C ASN A 330 -6.46 12.96 -29.26
N LEU A 331 -5.44 12.49 -29.98
CA LEU A 331 -4.85 13.23 -31.09
C LEU A 331 -5.72 13.20 -32.37
N SER A 332 -6.96 12.75 -32.26
CA SER A 332 -7.92 12.64 -33.36
C SER A 332 -9.08 13.60 -33.17
N LEU A 333 -9.54 14.21 -34.25
CA LEU A 333 -10.75 15.02 -34.28
C LEU A 333 -12.05 14.21 -34.32
N GLU A 334 -11.94 12.90 -34.42
CA GLU A 334 -13.09 11.99 -34.42
C GLU A 334 -13.63 11.80 -33.00
N THR A 335 -14.88 12.22 -32.77
CA THR A 335 -15.58 12.01 -31.51
C THR A 335 -16.10 10.58 -31.43
N ARG A 336 -15.96 9.95 -30.26
CA ARG A 336 -16.59 8.65 -30.00
C ARG A 336 -18.11 8.80 -30.00
N THR A 337 -18.79 7.87 -30.60
CA THR A 337 -20.28 7.91 -30.80
C THR A 337 -21.06 8.09 -29.48
N PHE A 338 -20.50 7.62 -28.37
CA PHE A 338 -21.12 7.73 -27.04
C PHE A 338 -20.80 9.04 -26.32
N LEU A 339 -19.69 9.71 -26.65
CA LEU A 339 -19.21 10.86 -25.89
C LEU A 339 -19.81 12.16 -26.42
N ASN A 340 -21.05 12.39 -26.11
CA ASN A 340 -21.77 13.64 -26.33
C ASN A 340 -22.46 14.07 -25.03
N GLU A 341 -22.89 15.32 -24.98
CA GLU A 341 -23.44 15.95 -23.78
C GLU A 341 -24.67 15.19 -23.23
N GLU A 342 -25.57 14.78 -24.11
CA GLU A 342 -26.81 14.07 -23.79
C GLU A 342 -26.52 12.70 -23.17
N ASN A 343 -25.70 11.87 -23.82
CA ASN A 343 -25.36 10.53 -23.32
C ASN A 343 -24.60 10.56 -22.01
N VAL A 344 -23.67 11.52 -21.84
CA VAL A 344 -22.91 11.68 -20.58
C VAL A 344 -23.84 12.10 -19.45
N ASN A 345 -24.76 13.05 -19.73
CA ASN A 345 -25.73 13.49 -18.74
C ASN A 345 -26.71 12.37 -18.35
N GLU A 346 -27.25 11.63 -19.31
CA GLU A 346 -28.11 10.47 -19.03
C GLU A 346 -27.40 9.43 -18.17
N TYR A 347 -26.13 9.14 -18.47
CA TYR A 347 -25.35 8.21 -17.65
C TYR A 347 -25.15 8.73 -16.22
N ASN A 348 -24.83 10.01 -16.06
CA ASN A 348 -24.68 10.64 -14.74
C ASN A 348 -25.98 10.59 -13.95
N VAL A 349 -27.13 10.87 -14.58
CA VAL A 349 -28.45 10.80 -13.93
C VAL A 349 -28.71 9.36 -13.46
N SER A 350 -28.52 8.37 -14.32
CA SER A 350 -28.74 6.97 -13.93
C SER A 350 -27.76 6.51 -12.84
N LEU A 351 -26.50 6.94 -12.89
CA LEU A 351 -25.49 6.65 -11.87
C LEU A 351 -25.90 7.22 -10.48
N LEU A 352 -26.28 8.50 -10.45
CA LEU A 352 -26.61 9.18 -9.18
C LEU A 352 -27.96 8.73 -8.61
N GLU A 353 -28.94 8.45 -9.47
CA GLU A 353 -30.25 7.94 -9.04
C GLU A 353 -30.23 6.46 -8.65
N CYS A 354 -29.25 5.71 -9.12
CA CYS A 354 -29.11 4.29 -8.79
C CYS A 354 -29.09 4.05 -7.27
N LYS A 355 -28.50 4.96 -6.49
CA LYS A 355 -28.52 4.94 -5.03
C LYS A 355 -29.93 4.93 -4.46
N ASN A 356 -30.84 5.72 -5.03
CA ASN A 356 -32.23 5.84 -4.59
C ASN A 356 -33.06 4.60 -5.00
N ASN A 357 -32.73 4.01 -6.15
CA ASN A 357 -33.43 2.86 -6.70
C ASN A 357 -33.02 1.53 -6.05
N LEU A 358 -31.82 1.48 -5.45
CA LEU A 358 -31.32 0.29 -4.74
C LEU A 358 -31.94 0.11 -3.35
N GLY A 359 -32.67 1.12 -2.85
CA GLY A 359 -33.35 1.07 -1.55
C GLY A 359 -32.37 0.90 -0.39
N ASN A 360 -32.84 0.25 0.69
CA ASN A 360 -32.03 -0.07 1.88
C ASN A 360 -31.08 -1.26 1.66
N ASN A 361 -30.71 -1.58 0.40
CA ASN A 361 -29.70 -2.61 0.14
C ASN A 361 -28.33 -2.05 0.53
N ASP A 362 -27.73 -2.59 1.58
CA ASP A 362 -26.44 -2.17 2.19
C ASP A 362 -25.22 -2.33 1.26
N ILE A 363 -25.28 -1.79 0.03
CA ILE A 363 -24.14 -1.73 -0.88
C ILE A 363 -23.35 -0.46 -0.59
N ASN A 364 -22.08 -0.60 -0.27
CA ASN A 364 -21.20 0.54 -0.08
C ASN A 364 -20.88 1.19 -1.43
N ILE A 365 -21.34 2.42 -1.65
CA ILE A 365 -21.08 3.18 -2.88
C ILE A 365 -20.51 4.53 -2.50
N GLY A 366 -19.28 4.82 -2.94
CA GLY A 366 -18.68 6.14 -2.88
C GLY A 366 -18.90 6.90 -4.20
N PHE A 367 -19.50 8.09 -4.14
CA PHE A 367 -19.70 8.97 -5.31
C PHE A 367 -18.67 10.08 -5.32
N PHE A 368 -17.91 10.20 -6.42
CA PHE A 368 -16.81 11.17 -6.54
C PHE A 368 -16.98 12.03 -7.77
N ASP A 369 -17.29 13.31 -7.54
CA ASP A 369 -17.24 14.33 -8.59
C ASP A 369 -15.78 14.70 -8.88
N THR A 370 -15.39 14.55 -10.13
CA THR A 370 -14.03 14.85 -10.60
C THR A 370 -13.95 16.13 -11.45
N THR A 371 -15.03 16.91 -11.57
CA THR A 371 -15.16 18.04 -12.49
C THR A 371 -14.03 19.05 -12.31
N ASN A 372 -13.86 19.59 -11.12
CA ASN A 372 -12.89 20.66 -10.81
C ASN A 372 -11.86 20.21 -9.75
N LYS A 373 -11.54 18.92 -9.71
CA LYS A 373 -10.59 18.38 -8.73
C LYS A 373 -9.31 17.90 -9.39
N SER A 374 -8.20 18.04 -8.69
CA SER A 374 -6.95 17.43 -9.11
C SER A 374 -7.05 15.90 -9.03
N GLU A 375 -6.24 15.20 -9.83
CA GLU A 375 -6.11 13.75 -9.77
C GLU A 375 -5.75 13.29 -8.34
N ARG A 376 -4.87 14.04 -7.69
CA ARG A 376 -4.37 13.73 -6.35
C ARG A 376 -5.45 13.85 -5.28
N ASP A 377 -6.25 14.93 -5.29
CA ASP A 377 -7.36 15.13 -4.35
C ASP A 377 -8.40 14.02 -4.47
N VAL A 378 -8.71 13.63 -5.70
CA VAL A 378 -9.64 12.53 -5.97
C VAL A 378 -9.05 11.21 -5.48
N SER A 379 -7.76 10.95 -5.74
CA SER A 379 -7.07 9.73 -5.29
C SER A 379 -7.05 9.60 -3.77
N ILE A 380 -6.75 10.69 -3.04
CA ILE A 380 -6.78 10.72 -1.58
C ILE A 380 -8.19 10.44 -1.06
N SER A 381 -9.19 11.13 -1.61
CA SER A 381 -10.59 10.97 -1.19
C SER A 381 -11.11 9.55 -1.43
N VAL A 382 -10.84 8.98 -2.60
CA VAL A 382 -11.21 7.60 -2.98
C VAL A 382 -10.52 6.61 -2.05
N SER A 383 -9.21 6.75 -1.84
CA SER A 383 -8.44 5.83 -0.99
C SER A 383 -8.90 5.87 0.46
N ASN A 384 -9.20 7.05 1.02
CA ASN A 384 -9.76 7.15 2.37
C ASN A 384 -11.09 6.41 2.51
N ASN A 385 -12.01 6.61 1.56
CA ASN A 385 -13.31 5.93 1.58
C ASN A 385 -13.16 4.40 1.48
N ILE A 386 -12.26 3.91 0.61
CA ILE A 386 -11.96 2.49 0.47
C ILE A 386 -11.41 1.91 1.78
N LEU A 387 -10.44 2.57 2.42
CA LEU A 387 -9.85 2.09 3.68
C LEU A 387 -10.86 2.08 4.83
N ASP A 388 -11.80 3.03 4.86
CA ASP A 388 -12.85 3.06 5.88
C ASP A 388 -13.82 1.88 5.73
N VAL A 389 -14.23 1.55 4.50
CA VAL A 389 -15.06 0.36 4.21
C VAL A 389 -14.28 -0.93 4.47
N MET A 390 -13.01 -1.00 4.08
CA MET A 390 -12.13 -2.15 4.34
C MET A 390 -11.99 -2.40 5.85
N ARG A 391 -11.81 -1.35 6.64
CA ARG A 391 -11.73 -1.45 8.09
C ARG A 391 -13.00 -2.04 8.69
N LYS A 392 -14.17 -1.57 8.25
CA LYS A 392 -15.44 -2.09 8.71
C LYS A 392 -15.56 -3.59 8.40
N LYS A 393 -15.32 -4.00 7.16
CA LYS A 393 -15.36 -5.41 6.75
C LYS A 393 -14.42 -6.27 7.59
N TYR A 394 -13.17 -5.85 7.78
CA TYR A 394 -12.18 -6.63 8.53
C TYR A 394 -12.59 -6.79 10.00
N ILE A 395 -13.14 -5.74 10.62
CA ILE A 395 -13.65 -5.82 11.99
C ILE A 395 -14.85 -6.78 12.07
N ASP A 396 -15.76 -6.73 11.12
CA ASP A 396 -16.93 -7.61 11.07
C ASP A 396 -16.50 -9.08 10.92
N GLU A 397 -15.58 -9.40 10.00
CA GLU A 397 -15.02 -10.75 9.81
C GLU A 397 -14.29 -11.27 11.07
N ILE A 398 -13.49 -10.40 11.73
CA ILE A 398 -12.80 -10.76 12.97
C ILE A 398 -13.82 -11.06 14.09
N ASN A 399 -14.86 -10.24 14.22
CA ASN A 399 -15.90 -10.45 15.22
C ASN A 399 -16.67 -11.77 14.98
N GLU A 400 -16.96 -12.12 13.74
CA GLU A 400 -17.57 -13.40 13.38
C GLU A 400 -16.65 -14.58 13.72
N TYR A 401 -15.35 -14.47 13.39
CA TYR A 401 -14.36 -15.47 13.75
C TYR A 401 -14.28 -15.69 15.26
N LEU A 402 -14.23 -14.61 16.05
CA LEU A 402 -14.15 -14.68 17.53
C LEU A 402 -15.41 -15.27 18.13
N LYS A 403 -16.62 -14.93 17.64
CA LYS A 403 -17.88 -15.56 18.07
C LYS A 403 -17.88 -17.06 17.83
N GLY A 404 -17.51 -17.48 16.62
CA GLY A 404 -17.41 -18.92 16.29
C GLY A 404 -16.37 -19.69 17.10
N PHE A 405 -15.33 -18.98 17.62
CA PHE A 405 -14.34 -19.58 18.52
C PHE A 405 -14.89 -19.78 19.95
N ILE A 406 -15.65 -18.79 20.45
CA ILE A 406 -16.30 -18.87 21.78
C ILE A 406 -17.33 -19.98 21.81
N GLU A 407 -18.24 -20.02 20.81
CA GLU A 407 -19.30 -21.04 20.71
C GLU A 407 -18.81 -22.48 20.57
N LYS A 408 -17.56 -22.69 20.15
CA LYS A 408 -16.94 -24.04 20.05
C LYS A 408 -16.25 -24.49 21.33
N ASN A 409 -15.96 -23.56 22.26
CA ASN A 409 -15.25 -23.85 23.49
C ASN A 409 -16.13 -23.75 24.75
N ASP A 410 -17.40 -23.35 24.59
CA ASP A 410 -18.48 -23.51 25.56
C ASP A 410 -19.23 -24.85 25.33
#